data_7dba009b849cf0e2b1dca8ef6df8f87c
#
_entry.id   7dba009b849cf0e2b1dca8ef6df8f87c
#
_cell.length_a   1.000
_cell.length_b   1.000
_cell.length_c   1.000
_cell.angle_alpha   90.00
_cell.angle_beta   90.00
_cell.angle_gamma   90.00
#
_symmetry.space_group_name_H-M   'P 1'
#
loop_
_entity.id
_entity.type
_entity.pdbx_description
1 polymer ?
#
loop_
_entity_poly.entity_id
_entity_poly.type
_entity_poly.pdbx_seq_one_letter_code
_entity_poly.pdbx_strand_id
1 'polypeptide(L)'
;FPYTTLFRSNPETGFMQAKDTEGNFRPDFLDIRWGKDYAEGSAWQSSFAVYQDFAGLIKLYGSELAFEKKLIQLCNQAPNFNVEGYGFEIHEMSEMAAIDFGQLAISNQPSFHYPFLFSYIGKPEMAQPLLKQLMQTFDASPTGYPGDEDNGSMSAWYIFNSLGFYPVTPGTGEYVIGMPLVQTAEVKLSNGKQLTIQTSPNKVQQQFIHEIQL
;
A
#
# COMPACT_ATOMS: atom_id res chain seq x y z
N PHE A 1 -3.17 -6.66 18.55
CA PHE A 1 -3.39 -8.10 18.38
C PHE A 1 -2.23 -8.76 17.64
N PRO A 2 -1.01 -8.83 18.19
CA PRO A 2 0.13 -9.46 17.49
C PRO A 2 -0.06 -10.98 17.29
N TYR A 3 -0.92 -11.62 18.08
CA TYR A 3 -1.15 -13.05 18.02
C TYR A 3 -1.77 -13.55 16.71
N THR A 4 -2.67 -12.77 16.08
CA THR A 4 -3.32 -13.19 14.83
C THR A 4 -2.33 -13.26 13.66
N THR A 5 -1.38 -12.36 13.62
CA THR A 5 -0.36 -12.29 12.55
C THR A 5 0.62 -13.47 12.68
N LEU A 6 1.13 -13.74 13.88
CA LEU A 6 1.97 -14.92 14.17
C LEU A 6 1.21 -16.23 13.88
N PHE A 7 -0.09 -16.27 14.15
CA PHE A 7 -0.91 -17.47 13.95
C PHE A 7 -1.17 -17.80 12.48
N ARG A 8 -1.14 -16.80 11.58
CA ARG A 8 -1.48 -16.95 10.16
C ARG A 8 -0.28 -16.81 9.24
N SER A 9 0.83 -16.25 9.68
CA SER A 9 2.04 -16.16 8.88
C SER A 9 2.63 -17.55 8.66
N ASN A 10 2.69 -17.96 7.39
CA ASN A 10 3.35 -19.20 7.00
C ASN A 10 4.78 -18.89 6.55
N PRO A 11 5.82 -19.33 7.29
CA PRO A 11 7.21 -19.04 6.96
C PRO A 11 7.67 -19.70 5.66
N GLU A 12 7.01 -20.78 5.22
CA GLU A 12 7.37 -21.49 3.98
C GLU A 12 6.93 -20.70 2.74
N THR A 13 5.75 -20.06 2.80
CA THR A 13 5.20 -19.28 1.68
C THR A 13 5.50 -17.79 1.78
N GLY A 14 5.78 -17.29 2.99
CA GLY A 14 5.95 -15.87 3.27
C GLY A 14 4.65 -15.06 3.16
N PHE A 15 3.49 -15.70 3.41
CA PHE A 15 2.17 -15.07 3.37
C PHE A 15 1.35 -15.34 4.62
N MET A 16 0.38 -14.46 4.87
CA MET A 16 -0.74 -14.76 5.76
C MET A 16 -1.63 -15.79 5.07
N GLN A 17 -1.74 -16.97 5.64
CA GLN A 17 -2.44 -18.10 5.05
C GLN A 17 -3.51 -18.62 6.00
N ALA A 18 -4.65 -19.04 5.45
CA ALA A 18 -5.71 -19.63 6.23
C ALA A 18 -5.30 -20.99 6.80
N LYS A 19 -5.86 -21.30 7.97
CA LYS A 19 -5.70 -22.59 8.67
C LYS A 19 -7.03 -23.31 8.75
N ASP A 20 -6.96 -24.63 8.84
CA ASP A 20 -8.10 -25.47 9.14
C ASP A 20 -8.46 -25.43 10.64
N THR A 21 -9.47 -26.19 11.03
CA THR A 21 -9.93 -26.28 12.43
C THR A 21 -8.91 -26.94 13.37
N GLU A 22 -7.95 -27.67 12.83
CA GLU A 22 -6.88 -28.34 13.56
C GLU A 22 -5.63 -27.43 13.71
N GLY A 23 -5.64 -26.28 13.03
CA GLY A 23 -4.55 -25.31 13.07
C GLY A 23 -3.47 -25.52 12.01
N ASN A 24 -3.66 -26.44 11.07
CA ASN A 24 -2.73 -26.65 9.96
C ASN A 24 -2.99 -25.65 8.84
N PHE A 25 -1.93 -25.22 8.15
CA PHE A 25 -2.11 -24.41 6.94
C PHE A 25 -2.81 -25.20 5.84
N ARG A 26 -3.76 -24.57 5.16
CA ARG A 26 -4.52 -25.22 4.10
C ARG A 26 -3.60 -25.55 2.92
N PRO A 27 -3.63 -26.81 2.41
CA PRO A 27 -2.68 -27.28 1.41
C PRO A 27 -2.92 -26.70 0.01
N ASP A 28 -4.13 -26.19 -0.27
CA ASP A 28 -4.57 -25.67 -1.56
C ASP A 28 -4.27 -24.17 -1.71
N PHE A 29 -3.19 -23.69 -1.10
CA PHE A 29 -2.76 -22.30 -1.16
C PHE A 29 -2.33 -21.90 -2.58
N LEU A 30 -2.85 -20.75 -3.03
CA LEU A 30 -2.43 -20.08 -4.25
C LEU A 30 -2.40 -18.57 -3.97
N ASP A 31 -1.23 -17.97 -4.05
CA ASP A 31 -0.95 -16.59 -3.62
C ASP A 31 -1.70 -15.52 -4.43
N ILE A 32 -2.06 -15.82 -5.68
CA ILE A 32 -2.83 -14.93 -6.57
C ILE A 32 -4.33 -15.26 -6.62
N ARG A 33 -4.83 -16.17 -5.77
CA ARG A 33 -6.26 -16.47 -5.70
C ARG A 33 -6.99 -15.41 -4.90
N TRP A 34 -7.92 -14.74 -5.56
CA TRP A 34 -8.78 -13.74 -4.94
C TRP A 34 -9.99 -14.40 -4.28
N GLY A 35 -10.39 -13.86 -3.14
CA GLY A 35 -11.49 -14.39 -2.35
C GLY A 35 -11.13 -15.65 -1.55
N LYS A 36 -12.10 -16.49 -1.25
CA LYS A 36 -11.99 -17.72 -0.45
C LYS A 36 -11.46 -17.45 0.97
N ASP A 37 -10.16 -17.26 1.13
CA ASP A 37 -9.51 -17.02 2.42
C ASP A 37 -9.26 -15.52 2.69
N TYR A 38 -9.50 -14.68 1.70
CA TYR A 38 -9.25 -13.23 1.73
C TYR A 38 -10.50 -12.47 1.28
N ALA A 39 -10.67 -11.28 1.81
CA ALA A 39 -11.70 -10.34 1.38
C ALA A 39 -11.11 -9.33 0.40
N GLU A 40 -11.73 -9.20 -0.78
CA GLU A 40 -11.38 -8.24 -1.83
C GLU A 40 -9.88 -8.19 -2.16
N GLY A 41 -9.29 -9.37 -2.30
CA GLY A 41 -7.87 -9.49 -2.58
C GLY A 41 -7.41 -10.94 -2.61
N SER A 42 -6.12 -11.09 -2.79
CA SER A 42 -5.36 -12.32 -2.68
C SER A 42 -4.45 -12.31 -1.45
N ALA A 43 -3.55 -13.28 -1.34
CA ALA A 43 -2.51 -13.27 -0.31
C ALA A 43 -1.62 -12.03 -0.38
N TRP A 44 -1.38 -11.49 -1.57
CA TRP A 44 -0.58 -10.29 -1.78
C TRP A 44 -1.22 -9.03 -1.18
N GLN A 45 -2.51 -8.79 -1.41
CA GLN A 45 -3.23 -7.64 -0.87
C GLN A 45 -3.58 -7.78 0.62
N SER A 46 -3.46 -8.98 1.19
CA SER A 46 -3.87 -9.24 2.58
C SER A 46 -2.70 -9.40 3.54
N SER A 47 -1.52 -9.84 3.08
CA SER A 47 -0.41 -10.23 3.98
C SER A 47 0.30 -9.07 4.65
N PHE A 48 0.14 -7.85 4.14
CA PHE A 48 0.82 -6.66 4.67
C PHE A 48 -0.11 -5.75 5.49
N ALA A 49 -1.37 -6.10 5.65
CA ALA A 49 -2.37 -5.32 6.38
C ALA A 49 -2.21 -5.46 7.92
N VAL A 50 -1.04 -5.11 8.43
CA VAL A 50 -0.66 -5.17 9.85
C VAL A 50 -0.35 -3.75 10.35
N TYR A 51 -1.31 -2.86 10.18
CA TYR A 51 -1.17 -1.43 10.49
C TYR A 51 -0.74 -1.13 11.92
N GLN A 52 -1.06 -2.01 12.86
CA GLN A 52 -0.77 -1.84 14.28
C GLN A 52 0.66 -2.19 14.66
N ASP A 53 1.40 -2.95 13.82
CA ASP A 53 2.75 -3.41 14.16
C ASP A 53 3.57 -3.79 12.90
N PHE A 54 4.02 -2.79 12.16
CA PHE A 54 4.91 -3.04 11.02
C PHE A 54 6.28 -3.59 11.43
N ALA A 55 6.78 -3.22 12.61
CA ALA A 55 8.04 -3.78 13.11
C ALA A 55 7.93 -5.29 13.37
N GLY A 56 6.80 -5.74 13.91
CA GLY A 56 6.47 -7.16 14.05
C GLY A 56 6.31 -7.85 12.72
N LEU A 57 5.64 -7.21 11.74
CA LEU A 57 5.52 -7.75 10.39
C LEU A 57 6.90 -7.97 9.74
N ILE A 58 7.79 -6.98 9.79
CA ILE A 58 9.15 -7.08 9.23
C ILE A 58 9.92 -8.24 9.87
N LYS A 59 9.79 -8.44 11.18
CA LYS A 59 10.43 -9.57 11.89
C LYS A 59 9.94 -10.94 11.41
N LEU A 60 8.68 -11.07 10.97
CA LEU A 60 8.15 -12.32 10.42
C LEU A 60 8.84 -12.73 9.11
N TYR A 61 9.36 -11.77 8.36
CA TYR A 61 10.17 -12.03 7.16
C TYR A 61 11.65 -12.34 7.47
N GLY A 62 12.05 -12.31 8.76
CA GLY A 62 13.38 -12.64 9.24
C GLY A 62 14.39 -11.50 9.16
N SER A 63 14.25 -10.57 8.23
CA SER A 63 15.12 -9.39 8.12
C SER A 63 14.46 -8.30 7.26
N GLU A 64 14.93 -7.05 7.42
CA GLU A 64 14.54 -5.93 6.56
C GLU A 64 14.86 -6.20 5.08
N LEU A 65 15.99 -6.83 4.79
CA LEU A 65 16.37 -7.20 3.42
C LEU A 65 15.41 -8.24 2.81
N ALA A 66 14.95 -9.22 3.59
CA ALA A 66 13.97 -10.19 3.10
C ALA A 66 12.61 -9.53 2.86
N PHE A 67 12.20 -8.63 3.74
CA PHE A 67 10.99 -7.84 3.60
C PHE A 67 11.06 -6.91 2.38
N GLU A 68 12.17 -6.20 2.18
CA GLU A 68 12.45 -5.38 0.99
C GLU A 68 12.30 -6.18 -0.30
N LYS A 69 12.92 -7.35 -0.38
CA LYS A 69 12.80 -8.25 -1.54
C LYS A 69 11.35 -8.66 -1.80
N LYS A 70 10.57 -8.90 -0.75
CA LYS A 70 9.16 -9.26 -0.87
C LYS A 70 8.33 -8.09 -1.40
N LEU A 71 8.58 -6.87 -0.95
CA LEU A 71 7.93 -5.66 -1.47
C LEU A 71 8.30 -5.39 -2.93
N ILE A 72 9.57 -5.56 -3.29
CA ILE A 72 10.02 -5.43 -4.68
C ILE A 72 9.33 -6.49 -5.55
N GLN A 73 9.24 -7.73 -5.09
CA GLN A 73 8.53 -8.80 -5.79
C GLN A 73 7.07 -8.43 -6.00
N LEU A 74 6.39 -7.94 -4.98
CA LEU A 74 4.99 -7.48 -5.06
C LEU A 74 4.79 -6.47 -6.18
N CYS A 75 5.67 -5.48 -6.30
CA CYS A 75 5.55 -4.41 -7.29
C CYS A 75 5.94 -4.82 -8.72
N ASN A 76 6.75 -5.87 -8.89
CA ASN A 76 7.37 -6.18 -10.20
C ASN A 76 6.92 -7.50 -10.83
N GLN A 77 6.19 -8.35 -10.11
CA GLN A 77 5.67 -9.56 -10.74
C GLN A 77 4.48 -9.25 -11.65
N ALA A 78 4.16 -10.17 -12.56
CA ALA A 78 2.99 -10.00 -13.43
C ALA A 78 1.71 -9.83 -12.59
N PRO A 79 0.78 -8.92 -12.98
CA PRO A 79 -0.45 -8.66 -12.24
C PRO A 79 -1.51 -9.73 -12.52
N ASN A 80 -1.11 -10.99 -12.44
CA ASN A 80 -2.00 -12.12 -12.63
C ASN A 80 -2.92 -12.31 -11.42
N PHE A 81 -4.13 -12.78 -11.68
CA PHE A 81 -5.09 -13.15 -10.66
C PHE A 81 -5.78 -14.47 -10.98
N ASN A 82 -6.28 -15.14 -9.95
CA ASN A 82 -7.05 -16.35 -10.07
C ASN A 82 -8.44 -16.14 -9.45
N VAL A 83 -9.49 -16.47 -10.20
CA VAL A 83 -10.89 -16.17 -9.86
C VAL A 83 -11.57 -17.26 -9.03
N GLU A 84 -10.91 -18.39 -8.76
CA GLU A 84 -11.55 -19.57 -8.13
C GLU A 84 -12.21 -19.26 -6.78
N GLY A 85 -11.72 -18.29 -6.03
CA GLY A 85 -12.29 -17.94 -4.73
C GLY A 85 -13.68 -17.30 -4.83
N TYR A 86 -13.92 -16.48 -5.86
CA TYR A 86 -15.22 -15.86 -6.17
C TYR A 86 -16.03 -16.68 -7.17
N GLY A 87 -15.38 -17.50 -7.99
CA GLY A 87 -16.00 -18.22 -9.10
C GLY A 87 -16.22 -17.37 -10.36
N PHE A 88 -15.88 -16.09 -10.33
CA PHE A 88 -15.94 -15.13 -11.44
C PHE A 88 -14.96 -13.97 -11.19
N GLU A 89 -14.70 -13.20 -12.22
CA GLU A 89 -13.88 -11.99 -12.13
C GLU A 89 -14.68 -10.85 -11.50
N ILE A 90 -14.10 -10.19 -10.49
CA ILE A 90 -14.60 -8.92 -9.93
C ILE A 90 -13.74 -7.77 -10.46
N HIS A 91 -14.29 -6.54 -10.46
CA HIS A 91 -13.66 -5.39 -11.14
C HIS A 91 -12.28 -5.04 -10.54
N GLU A 92 -12.04 -5.23 -9.25
CA GLU A 92 -10.76 -4.93 -8.60
C GLU A 92 -9.62 -5.80 -9.15
N MET A 93 -9.90 -6.99 -9.66
CA MET A 93 -8.90 -7.86 -10.32
C MET A 93 -8.44 -7.26 -11.64
N SER A 94 -9.38 -6.88 -12.49
CA SER A 94 -9.08 -6.25 -13.79
C SER A 94 -8.50 -4.86 -13.66
N GLU A 95 -8.94 -4.08 -12.69
CA GLU A 95 -8.37 -2.78 -12.35
C GLU A 95 -6.90 -2.90 -11.91
N MET A 96 -6.58 -3.82 -10.98
CA MET A 96 -5.20 -4.11 -10.60
C MET A 96 -4.35 -4.48 -11.82
N ALA A 97 -4.86 -5.36 -12.68
CA ALA A 97 -4.14 -5.79 -13.86
C ALA A 97 -3.93 -4.64 -14.88
N ALA A 98 -4.93 -3.76 -15.02
CA ALA A 98 -4.87 -2.62 -15.94
C ALA A 98 -3.86 -1.54 -15.52
N ILE A 99 -3.64 -1.36 -14.22
CA ILE A 99 -2.68 -0.40 -13.67
C ILE A 99 -1.24 -0.88 -13.86
N ASP A 100 -1.01 -2.18 -13.88
CA ASP A 100 0.29 -2.84 -14.14
C ASP A 100 1.41 -2.46 -13.14
N PHE A 101 1.08 -2.39 -11.85
CA PHE A 101 2.07 -2.27 -10.76
C PHE A 101 2.25 -3.60 -10.01
N GLY A 102 2.31 -4.70 -10.75
CA GLY A 102 2.41 -6.04 -10.19
C GLY A 102 1.18 -6.41 -9.36
N GLN A 103 1.40 -6.85 -8.14
CA GLN A 103 0.32 -7.16 -7.17
C GLN A 103 -0.01 -5.99 -6.25
N LEU A 104 0.56 -4.80 -6.49
CA LEU A 104 0.18 -3.58 -5.80
C LEU A 104 -1.13 -3.04 -6.39
N ALA A 105 -2.25 -3.42 -5.80
CA ALA A 105 -3.58 -3.04 -6.27
C ALA A 105 -3.98 -1.67 -5.69
N ILE A 106 -3.35 -0.58 -6.18
CA ILE A 106 -3.73 0.78 -5.75
C ILE A 106 -5.19 1.12 -6.13
N SER A 107 -5.80 0.33 -6.99
CA SER A 107 -7.22 0.37 -7.30
C SER A 107 -8.13 0.04 -6.11
N ASN A 108 -7.60 -0.54 -5.02
CA ASN A 108 -8.38 -0.90 -3.84
C ASN A 108 -7.64 -0.57 -2.54
N GLN A 109 -8.38 -0.22 -1.48
CA GLN A 109 -7.88 0.29 -0.19
C GLN A 109 -6.89 -0.64 0.52
N PRO A 110 -6.99 -1.97 0.46
CA PRO A 110 -6.03 -2.85 1.11
C PRO A 110 -4.57 -2.58 0.75
N SER A 111 -4.31 -1.97 -0.42
CA SER A 111 -2.96 -1.68 -0.92
C SER A 111 -2.49 -0.24 -0.69
N PHE A 112 -3.31 0.65 -0.17
CA PHE A 112 -2.99 2.09 -0.03
C PHE A 112 -1.75 2.39 0.79
N HIS A 113 -1.41 1.55 1.74
CA HIS A 113 -0.24 1.72 2.61
C HIS A 113 1.05 1.08 2.06
N TYR A 114 0.97 0.23 1.03
CA TYR A 114 2.09 -0.57 0.56
C TYR A 114 3.32 0.25 0.13
N PRO A 115 3.18 1.35 -0.61
CA PRO A 115 4.33 2.16 -1.00
C PRO A 115 5.13 2.69 0.19
N PHE A 116 4.43 2.97 1.30
CA PHE A 116 5.04 3.52 2.51
C PHE A 116 5.80 2.48 3.34
N LEU A 117 5.59 1.18 3.10
CA LEU A 117 6.29 0.11 3.82
C LEU A 117 7.81 0.16 3.60
N PHE A 118 8.27 0.67 2.48
CA PHE A 118 9.69 0.95 2.24
C PHE A 118 10.26 1.96 3.24
N SER A 119 9.49 2.95 3.67
CA SER A 119 9.93 3.91 4.69
C SER A 119 10.14 3.28 6.06
N TYR A 120 9.36 2.24 6.42
CA TYR A 120 9.51 1.51 7.68
C TYR A 120 10.77 0.64 7.76
N ILE A 121 11.43 0.39 6.64
CA ILE A 121 12.75 -0.27 6.56
C ILE A 121 13.86 0.71 6.18
N GLY A 122 13.65 2.01 6.39
CA GLY A 122 14.65 3.04 6.12
C GLY A 122 14.98 3.27 4.65
N LYS A 123 14.05 2.94 3.73
CA LYS A 123 14.19 3.05 2.27
C LYS A 123 13.19 4.04 1.64
N PRO A 124 13.06 5.29 2.15
CA PRO A 124 12.14 6.26 1.58
C PRO A 124 12.45 6.59 0.10
N GLU A 125 13.70 6.41 -0.33
CA GLU A 125 14.12 6.57 -1.72
C GLU A 125 13.47 5.56 -2.68
N MET A 126 12.92 4.45 -2.18
CA MET A 126 12.13 3.51 -2.96
C MET A 126 10.63 3.88 -2.95
N ALA A 127 10.12 4.36 -1.82
CA ALA A 127 8.74 4.78 -1.66
C ALA A 127 8.39 5.98 -2.54
N GLN A 128 9.23 7.02 -2.55
CA GLN A 128 8.94 8.31 -3.18
C GLN A 128 8.75 8.23 -4.70
N PRO A 129 9.63 7.57 -5.48
CA PRO A 129 9.41 7.39 -6.90
C PRO A 129 8.17 6.53 -7.22
N LEU A 130 7.93 5.49 -6.42
CA LEU A 130 6.76 4.62 -6.57
C LEU A 130 5.46 5.42 -6.35
N LEU A 131 5.38 6.21 -5.28
CA LEU A 131 4.25 7.09 -5.00
C LEU A 131 4.00 8.06 -6.17
N LYS A 132 5.07 8.68 -6.68
CA LYS A 132 4.96 9.59 -7.82
C LYS A 132 4.39 8.90 -9.07
N GLN A 133 4.80 7.68 -9.35
CA GLN A 133 4.27 6.90 -10.47
C GLN A 133 2.80 6.52 -10.25
N LEU A 134 2.46 6.04 -9.06
CA LEU A 134 1.08 5.69 -8.70
C LEU A 134 0.13 6.89 -8.79
N MET A 135 0.58 8.08 -8.42
CA MET A 135 -0.24 9.28 -8.56
C MET A 135 -0.50 9.67 -10.03
N GLN A 136 0.32 9.20 -10.98
CA GLN A 136 0.09 9.41 -12.41
C GLN A 136 -1.02 8.53 -12.99
N THR A 137 -1.52 7.55 -12.24
CA THR A 137 -2.70 6.76 -12.63
C THR A 137 -4.01 7.51 -12.41
N PHE A 138 -3.96 8.68 -11.79
CA PHE A 138 -5.10 9.57 -11.61
C PHE A 138 -5.08 10.69 -12.65
N ASP A 139 -6.23 11.00 -13.22
CA ASP A 139 -6.39 12.12 -14.16
C ASP A 139 -7.75 12.84 -13.97
N ALA A 140 -7.98 13.90 -14.74
CA ALA A 140 -9.21 14.70 -14.67
C ALA A 140 -10.33 14.21 -15.61
N SER A 141 -10.22 13.00 -16.15
CA SER A 141 -11.26 12.41 -17.01
C SER A 141 -12.43 11.85 -16.18
N PRO A 142 -13.56 11.51 -16.79
CA PRO A 142 -14.66 10.83 -16.11
C PRO A 142 -14.29 9.45 -15.54
N THR A 143 -13.21 8.84 -16.02
CA THR A 143 -12.66 7.56 -15.58
C THR A 143 -11.27 7.73 -14.94
N GLY A 144 -11.04 8.86 -14.33
CA GLY A 144 -9.72 9.32 -13.87
C GLY A 144 -9.23 8.72 -12.55
N TYR A 145 -9.91 7.72 -12.01
CA TYR A 145 -9.46 6.94 -10.86
C TYR A 145 -8.96 5.57 -11.30
N PRO A 146 -7.91 5.03 -10.67
CA PRO A 146 -7.39 3.70 -10.99
C PRO A 146 -8.31 2.54 -10.55
N GLY A 147 -9.38 2.82 -9.82
CA GLY A 147 -10.41 1.90 -9.35
C GLY A 147 -11.60 2.68 -8.79
N ASP A 148 -12.46 2.01 -8.02
CA ASP A 148 -13.60 2.65 -7.40
C ASP A 148 -13.17 3.67 -6.34
N GLU A 149 -13.77 4.86 -6.39
CA GLU A 149 -13.42 5.99 -5.52
C GLU A 149 -13.73 5.73 -4.03
N ASP A 150 -14.78 4.97 -3.76
CA ASP A 150 -15.20 4.48 -2.44
C ASP A 150 -15.40 5.56 -1.38
N ASN A 151 -16.39 6.43 -1.65
CA ASN A 151 -16.88 7.43 -0.70
C ASN A 151 -15.79 8.37 -0.14
N GLY A 152 -14.87 8.79 -0.98
CA GLY A 152 -13.79 9.71 -0.62
C GLY A 152 -12.46 9.04 -0.26
N SER A 153 -12.39 7.72 -0.25
CA SER A 153 -11.20 6.98 0.17
C SER A 153 -10.03 7.19 -0.79
N MET A 154 -10.28 7.01 -2.09
CA MET A 154 -9.23 7.17 -3.11
C MET A 154 -8.88 8.64 -3.35
N SER A 155 -9.88 9.52 -3.31
CA SER A 155 -9.66 10.98 -3.34
C SER A 155 -8.80 11.44 -2.16
N ALA A 156 -9.07 10.95 -0.95
CA ALA A 156 -8.28 11.27 0.23
C ALA A 156 -6.84 10.77 0.09
N TRP A 157 -6.63 9.56 -0.43
CA TRP A 157 -5.30 9.02 -0.71
C TRP A 157 -4.52 9.95 -1.65
N TYR A 158 -5.14 10.37 -2.76
CA TYR A 158 -4.52 11.28 -3.73
C TYR A 158 -4.19 12.65 -3.12
N ILE A 159 -5.12 13.24 -2.35
CA ILE A 159 -4.94 14.55 -1.71
C ILE A 159 -3.79 14.50 -0.69
N PHE A 160 -3.77 13.51 0.20
CA PHE A 160 -2.70 13.35 1.17
C PHE A 160 -1.32 13.18 0.50
N ASN A 161 -1.24 12.36 -0.53
CA ASN A 161 -0.01 12.17 -1.29
C ASN A 161 0.41 13.44 -2.05
N SER A 162 -0.56 14.20 -2.57
CA SER A 162 -0.27 15.52 -3.19
C SER A 162 0.33 16.51 -2.19
N LEU A 163 -0.08 16.43 -0.92
CA LEU A 163 0.49 17.21 0.18
C LEU A 163 1.84 16.66 0.67
N GLY A 164 2.17 15.42 0.34
CA GLY A 164 3.45 14.79 0.64
C GLY A 164 3.52 14.01 1.95
N PHE A 165 2.40 13.59 2.51
CA PHE A 165 2.34 12.73 3.70
C PHE A 165 1.08 11.86 3.70
N TYR A 166 1.11 10.76 4.46
CA TYR A 166 -0.04 9.86 4.55
C TYR A 166 -0.18 9.25 5.96
N PRO A 167 -1.41 9.17 6.52
CA PRO A 167 -1.67 8.53 7.82
C PRO A 167 -1.74 7.00 7.67
N VAL A 168 -0.60 6.35 7.54
CA VAL A 168 -0.50 4.90 7.28
C VAL A 168 -1.16 4.08 8.39
N THR A 169 -1.02 4.51 9.65
CA THR A 169 -1.66 3.90 10.81
C THR A 169 -2.69 4.88 11.38
N PRO A 170 -3.97 4.77 11.01
CA PRO A 170 -5.01 5.69 11.48
C PRO A 170 -5.11 5.71 13.02
N GLY A 171 -5.32 6.89 13.58
CA GLY A 171 -5.52 7.09 15.02
C GLY A 171 -4.25 7.27 15.85
N THR A 172 -3.05 7.10 15.32
CA THR A 172 -1.78 7.35 16.03
C THR A 172 -1.40 8.84 16.06
N GLY A 173 -1.93 9.63 15.12
CA GLY A 173 -1.47 11.01 14.89
C GLY A 173 -0.14 11.12 14.17
N GLU A 174 0.39 10.01 13.67
CA GLU A 174 1.62 9.95 12.90
C GLU A 174 1.36 9.93 11.40
N TYR A 175 2.25 10.55 10.64
CA TYR A 175 2.20 10.58 9.18
C TYR A 175 3.54 10.15 8.59
N VAL A 176 3.50 9.29 7.59
CA VAL A 176 4.70 8.93 6.83
C VAL A 176 4.89 9.93 5.70
N ILE A 177 6.11 10.42 5.56
CA ILE A 177 6.46 11.38 4.50
C ILE A 177 6.54 10.66 3.17
N GLY A 178 5.79 11.19 2.20
CA GLY A 178 5.77 10.76 0.80
C GLY A 178 6.52 11.72 -0.11
N MET A 179 5.93 12.03 -1.27
CA MET A 179 6.51 12.93 -2.26
C MET A 179 5.48 13.99 -2.66
N PRO A 180 5.57 15.24 -2.14
CA PRO A 180 4.58 16.27 -2.45
C PRO A 180 4.60 16.66 -3.93
N LEU A 181 3.41 16.87 -4.50
CA LEU A 181 3.23 17.40 -5.85
C LEU A 181 3.02 18.91 -5.86
N VAL A 182 2.61 19.49 -4.73
CA VAL A 182 2.34 20.93 -4.61
C VAL A 182 3.61 21.72 -4.33
N GLN A 183 3.71 22.94 -4.84
CA GLN A 183 4.77 23.88 -4.49
C GLN A 183 4.49 24.57 -3.15
N THR A 184 3.23 24.90 -2.90
CA THR A 184 2.77 25.48 -1.65
C THR A 184 1.37 25.00 -1.37
N ALA A 185 1.12 24.62 -0.12
CA ALA A 185 -0.21 24.32 0.37
C ALA A 185 -0.40 24.87 1.79
N GLU A 186 -1.61 25.30 2.10
CA GLU A 186 -2.01 25.75 3.42
C GLU A 186 -3.21 24.94 3.88
N VAL A 187 -3.07 24.27 5.01
CA VAL A 187 -4.12 23.46 5.63
C VAL A 187 -4.52 24.10 6.95
N LYS A 188 -5.76 24.53 7.05
CA LYS A 188 -6.34 25.03 8.32
C LYS A 188 -6.72 23.84 9.19
N LEU A 189 -6.15 23.78 10.37
CA LEU A 189 -6.40 22.72 11.34
C LEU A 189 -7.60 23.06 12.24
N SER A 190 -8.27 22.05 12.77
CA SER A 190 -9.45 22.20 13.65
C SER A 190 -9.16 22.99 14.94
N ASN A 191 -7.91 23.02 15.39
CA ASN A 191 -7.46 23.77 16.55
C ASN A 191 -7.14 25.26 16.25
N GLY A 192 -7.46 25.74 15.04
CA GLY A 192 -7.21 27.11 14.58
C GLY A 192 -5.77 27.37 14.10
N LYS A 193 -4.87 26.40 14.17
CA LYS A 193 -3.54 26.50 13.61
C LYS A 193 -3.55 26.24 12.10
N GLN A 194 -2.47 26.64 11.44
CA GLN A 194 -2.26 26.42 10.02
C GLN A 194 -1.00 25.58 9.82
N LEU A 195 -1.11 24.54 9.00
CA LEU A 195 0.03 23.81 8.46
C LEU A 195 0.34 24.39 7.08
N THR A 196 1.56 24.89 6.90
CA THR A 196 2.05 25.35 5.58
C THR A 196 3.08 24.36 5.07
N ILE A 197 2.86 23.88 3.85
CA ILE A 197 3.77 22.99 3.14
C ILE A 197 4.38 23.82 2.02
N GLN A 198 5.71 23.86 1.96
CA GLN A 198 6.44 24.52 0.89
C GLN A 198 7.50 23.57 0.35
N THR A 199 7.55 23.41 -0.96
CA THR A 199 8.59 22.64 -1.62
C THR A 199 9.50 23.59 -2.41
N SER A 200 10.79 23.28 -2.45
CA SER A 200 11.71 23.99 -3.33
C SER A 200 11.23 23.89 -4.78
N PRO A 201 11.47 24.91 -5.63
CA PRO A 201 11.04 24.87 -7.03
C PRO A 201 11.52 23.58 -7.68
N ASN A 202 10.58 22.76 -8.08
CA ASN A 202 10.86 21.47 -8.70
C ASN A 202 11.67 21.66 -9.98
N LYS A 203 12.88 21.19 -9.98
CA LYS A 203 13.47 20.75 -11.23
C LYS A 203 12.74 19.48 -11.62
N VAL A 204 12.21 19.42 -12.83
CA VAL A 204 11.39 18.31 -13.39
C VAL A 204 11.98 16.90 -13.16
N GLN A 205 13.22 16.81 -12.72
CA GLN A 205 13.98 15.58 -12.49
C GLN A 205 14.14 15.18 -11.01
N GLN A 206 13.63 15.95 -10.05
CA GLN A 206 13.77 15.58 -8.64
C GLN A 206 12.80 14.44 -8.30
N GLN A 207 13.37 13.30 -7.91
CA GLN A 207 12.62 12.09 -7.52
C GLN A 207 12.64 11.87 -6.00
N PHE A 208 13.41 12.67 -5.25
CA PHE A 208 13.66 12.43 -3.83
C PHE A 208 13.61 13.73 -3.03
N ILE A 209 13.18 13.61 -1.78
CA ILE A 209 13.30 14.65 -0.77
C ILE A 209 14.71 14.55 -0.15
N HIS A 210 15.47 15.65 -0.16
CA HIS A 210 16.81 15.71 0.43
C HIS A 210 16.78 16.17 1.90
N GLU A 211 15.86 17.06 2.24
CA GLU A 211 15.79 17.68 3.56
C GLU A 211 14.35 18.09 3.86
N ILE A 212 13.96 17.98 5.11
CA ILE A 212 12.70 18.49 5.66
C ILE A 212 13.04 19.41 6.81
N GLN A 213 12.50 20.63 6.79
CA GLN A 213 12.59 21.58 7.88
C GLN A 213 11.21 21.78 8.49
N LEU A 214 11.10 21.64 9.82
CA LEU A 214 9.86 21.79 10.60
C LEU A 214 9.92 23.05 11.46
#